data_3e70b410be7d7442d92394b8e7c46b94
#
_entry.id   3e70b410be7d7442d92394b8e7c46b94
#
_cell.length_a   1.000
_cell.length_b   1.000
_cell.length_c   1.000
_cell.angle_alpha   90.00
_cell.angle_beta   90.00
_cell.angle_gamma   90.00
#
_symmetry.space_group_name_H-M   'P 1'
#
loop_
_entity.id
_entity.type
_entity.pdbx_description
1 polymer ?
#
loop_
_entity_poly.entity_id
_entity_poly.type
_entity_poly.pdbx_seq_one_letter_code
_entity_poly.pdbx_strand_id
1 'polypeptide(L)'
;MKEQFLYAGEVLTLTIEDELITSSGALSVFKAAVDELNRRYGAIDDDTQMNLDELLPPTGIFLVARSEGHLCGGVGLRQIGDPQLKFAEVKRLWVRPDLRRAGVAARLMDEVEQRARVMGYAQLYLETGPAQPEAIAFYPKHDWIRVELFPEGAYTHEAAYRFTKIL
;
A
#
# COMPACT_ATOMS: atom_id res chain seq x y z
N MET A 1 -13.63 -5.66 -8.67
CA MET A 1 -14.12 -4.88 -9.83
C MET A 1 -13.16 -5.06 -10.99
N LYS A 2 -13.60 -5.18 -12.22
CA LYS A 2 -12.74 -5.22 -13.42
C LYS A 2 -12.73 -3.83 -14.05
N GLU A 3 -11.58 -3.26 -14.22
CA GLU A 3 -11.42 -1.96 -14.86
C GLU A 3 -10.51 -2.08 -16.08
N GLN A 4 -10.81 -1.29 -17.11
CA GLN A 4 -10.04 -1.26 -18.35
C GLN A 4 -9.47 0.12 -18.57
N PHE A 5 -8.20 0.18 -18.93
CA PHE A 5 -7.54 1.42 -19.31
C PHE A 5 -6.48 1.18 -20.38
N LEU A 6 -6.18 2.21 -21.17
CA LEU A 6 -5.22 2.13 -22.26
C LEU A 6 -3.81 2.33 -21.71
N TYR A 7 -2.91 1.38 -21.95
CA TYR A 7 -1.50 1.48 -21.61
C TYR A 7 -0.62 0.96 -22.74
N ALA A 8 0.33 1.77 -23.19
CA ALA A 8 1.23 1.45 -24.31
C ALA A 8 0.53 1.02 -25.61
N GLY A 9 -0.73 1.50 -25.84
CA GLY A 9 -1.53 1.15 -27.01
C GLY A 9 -2.37 -0.12 -26.86
N GLU A 10 -2.29 -0.79 -25.71
CA GLU A 10 -3.07 -1.99 -25.40
C GLU A 10 -4.10 -1.71 -24.29
N VAL A 11 -5.20 -2.46 -24.28
CA VAL A 11 -6.20 -2.40 -23.20
C VAL A 11 -5.73 -3.29 -22.06
N LEU A 12 -5.35 -2.68 -20.95
CA LEU A 12 -5.05 -3.40 -19.70
C LEU A 12 -6.36 -3.57 -18.90
N THR A 13 -6.73 -4.82 -18.65
CA THR A 13 -7.86 -5.13 -17.77
C THR A 13 -7.35 -5.49 -16.39
N LEU A 14 -7.60 -4.62 -15.41
CA LEU A 14 -7.13 -4.81 -14.04
C LEU A 14 -8.26 -5.36 -13.17
N THR A 15 -7.93 -6.37 -12.38
CA THR A 15 -8.77 -6.88 -11.28
C THR A 15 -8.02 -6.69 -9.97
N ILE A 16 -8.67 -6.08 -8.97
CA ILE A 16 -8.11 -5.91 -7.62
C ILE A 16 -9.00 -6.66 -6.66
N GLU A 17 -8.44 -7.56 -5.90
CA GLU A 17 -9.15 -8.45 -4.99
C GLU A 17 -8.45 -8.53 -3.63
N ASP A 18 -9.27 -8.75 -2.59
CA ASP A 18 -8.76 -9.05 -1.26
C ASP A 18 -8.17 -10.46 -1.26
N GLU A 19 -6.94 -10.61 -0.81
CA GLU A 19 -6.30 -11.91 -0.59
C GLU A 19 -5.75 -12.02 0.81
N LEU A 20 -5.87 -13.20 1.40
CA LEU A 20 -5.15 -13.45 2.63
C LEU A 20 -3.64 -13.27 2.38
N ILE A 21 -2.96 -12.54 3.26
CA ILE A 21 -1.51 -12.33 3.12
C ILE A 21 -0.71 -13.63 3.05
N THR A 22 -1.28 -14.72 3.55
CA THR A 22 -0.70 -16.07 3.49
C THR A 22 -0.84 -16.76 2.13
N SER A 23 -1.62 -16.19 1.19
CA SER A 23 -1.73 -16.72 -0.17
C SER A 23 -0.41 -16.58 -0.93
N SER A 24 -0.16 -17.46 -1.88
CA SER A 24 1.05 -17.40 -2.72
C SER A 24 1.15 -16.11 -3.53
N GLY A 25 0.01 -15.57 -3.99
CA GLY A 25 -0.05 -14.32 -4.75
C GLY A 25 0.30 -13.12 -3.88
N ALA A 26 -0.36 -12.97 -2.74
CA ALA A 26 -0.12 -11.90 -1.79
C ALA A 26 1.31 -11.92 -1.25
N LEU A 27 1.82 -13.09 -0.85
CA LEU A 27 3.21 -13.24 -0.40
C LEU A 27 4.22 -12.88 -1.49
N SER A 28 3.97 -13.23 -2.75
CA SER A 28 4.86 -12.87 -3.86
C SER A 28 4.93 -11.35 -4.05
N VAL A 29 3.81 -10.66 -4.01
CA VAL A 29 3.75 -9.19 -4.12
C VAL A 29 4.42 -8.53 -2.89
N PHE A 30 4.10 -9.00 -1.69
CA PHE A 30 4.70 -8.49 -0.46
C PHE A 30 6.23 -8.62 -0.49
N LYS A 31 6.72 -9.81 -0.84
CA LYS A 31 8.16 -10.07 -0.98
C LYS A 31 8.81 -9.16 -2.03
N ALA A 32 8.17 -8.96 -3.17
CA ALA A 32 8.69 -8.06 -4.21
C ALA A 32 8.80 -6.61 -3.71
N ALA A 33 7.83 -6.15 -2.91
CA ALA A 33 7.89 -4.84 -2.27
C ALA A 33 9.07 -4.73 -1.28
N VAL A 34 9.26 -5.73 -0.44
CA VAL A 34 10.38 -5.80 0.51
C VAL A 34 11.72 -5.84 -0.21
N ASP A 35 11.86 -6.70 -1.22
CA ASP A 35 13.09 -6.83 -2.01
C ASP A 35 13.46 -5.50 -2.71
N GLU A 36 12.46 -4.73 -3.15
CA GLU A 36 12.71 -3.39 -3.72
C GLU A 36 13.19 -2.40 -2.67
N LEU A 37 12.58 -2.37 -1.49
CA LEU A 37 13.01 -1.53 -0.38
C LEU A 37 14.45 -1.86 0.03
N ASN A 38 14.77 -3.14 0.15
CA ASN A 38 16.13 -3.59 0.48
C ASN A 38 17.16 -3.15 -0.58
N ARG A 39 16.80 -3.15 -1.86
CA ARG A 39 17.69 -2.61 -2.91
C ARG A 39 17.91 -1.12 -2.81
N ARG A 40 16.91 -0.35 -2.34
CA ARG A 40 16.98 1.12 -2.25
C ARG A 40 17.70 1.62 -1.00
N TYR A 41 17.52 0.93 0.12
CA TYR A 41 17.98 1.37 1.44
C TYR A 41 19.09 0.52 2.03
N GLY A 42 19.48 -0.58 1.39
CA GLY A 42 20.24 -1.65 1.99
C GLY A 42 19.32 -2.57 2.81
N ALA A 43 19.85 -3.69 3.32
CA ALA A 43 19.08 -4.58 4.17
C ALA A 43 18.65 -3.83 5.45
N ILE A 44 17.38 -3.48 5.53
CA ILE A 44 16.79 -2.82 6.69
C ILE A 44 16.17 -3.93 7.53
N ASP A 45 16.78 -4.24 8.67
CA ASP A 45 16.33 -5.31 9.58
C ASP A 45 14.88 -5.11 10.07
N ASP A 46 14.44 -3.87 10.18
CA ASP A 46 13.17 -3.51 10.80
C ASP A 46 11.94 -3.71 9.89
N ASP A 47 12.08 -3.44 8.60
CA ASP A 47 10.96 -3.52 7.66
C ASP A 47 10.67 -4.94 7.16
N THR A 48 11.62 -5.85 7.30
CA THR A 48 11.45 -7.30 7.01
C THR A 48 10.74 -8.04 8.15
N GLN A 49 10.65 -7.44 9.35
CA GLN A 49 10.06 -8.04 10.54
C GLN A 49 8.59 -7.64 10.80
N MET A 50 7.94 -6.98 9.82
CA MET A 50 6.52 -6.68 9.94
C MET A 50 5.74 -7.97 10.23
N ASN A 51 4.94 -7.95 11.31
CA ASN A 51 4.04 -9.05 11.60
C ASN A 51 2.95 -9.13 10.54
N LEU A 52 2.98 -10.18 9.72
CA LEU A 52 2.00 -10.39 8.66
C LEU A 52 0.57 -10.55 9.18
N ASP A 53 0.39 -10.97 10.44
CA ASP A 53 -0.93 -11.10 11.06
C ASP A 53 -1.65 -9.73 11.14
N GLU A 54 -0.92 -8.62 11.17
CA GLU A 54 -1.51 -7.28 11.13
C GLU A 54 -2.21 -6.96 9.80
N LEU A 55 -1.92 -7.72 8.74
CA LEU A 55 -2.57 -7.62 7.43
C LEU A 55 -3.73 -8.61 7.25
N LEU A 56 -4.14 -9.29 8.32
CA LEU A 56 -5.28 -10.21 8.30
C LEU A 56 -6.55 -9.55 8.85
N PRO A 57 -7.73 -9.96 8.36
CA PRO A 57 -9.00 -9.59 8.97
C PRO A 57 -9.05 -9.97 10.46
N PRO A 58 -9.80 -9.21 11.31
CA PRO A 58 -10.74 -8.15 10.93
C PRO A 58 -10.13 -6.75 10.83
N THR A 59 -8.87 -6.53 11.23
CA THR A 59 -8.26 -5.20 11.35
C THR A 59 -7.27 -4.88 10.24
N GLY A 60 -6.89 -5.85 9.44
CA GLY A 60 -6.02 -5.68 8.30
C GLY A 60 -6.56 -6.34 7.04
N ILE A 61 -6.00 -5.96 5.90
CA ILE A 61 -6.26 -6.58 4.58
C ILE A 61 -5.00 -6.50 3.73
N PHE A 62 -4.95 -7.35 2.72
CA PHE A 62 -4.00 -7.21 1.62
C PHE A 62 -4.73 -7.32 0.29
N LEU A 63 -4.53 -6.32 -0.58
CA LEU A 63 -5.11 -6.28 -1.92
C LEU A 63 -4.07 -6.69 -2.95
N VAL A 64 -4.48 -7.50 -3.91
CA VAL A 64 -3.66 -7.94 -5.03
C VAL A 64 -4.30 -7.51 -6.34
N ALA A 65 -3.52 -6.85 -7.19
CA ALA A 65 -3.90 -6.47 -8.53
C ALA A 65 -3.39 -7.49 -9.54
N ARG A 66 -4.28 -7.90 -10.47
CA ARG A 66 -3.94 -8.79 -11.58
C ARG A 66 -4.45 -8.27 -12.91
N SER A 67 -3.73 -8.62 -13.98
CA SER A 67 -4.21 -8.50 -15.34
C SER A 67 -4.01 -9.85 -16.03
N GLU A 68 -5.08 -10.39 -16.64
CA GLU A 68 -5.05 -11.70 -17.30
C GLU A 68 -4.45 -12.83 -16.43
N GLY A 69 -4.72 -12.77 -15.12
CA GLY A 69 -4.19 -13.73 -14.15
C GLY A 69 -2.77 -13.43 -13.64
N HIS A 70 -2.03 -12.52 -14.28
CA HIS A 70 -0.67 -12.15 -13.87
C HIS A 70 -0.66 -11.09 -12.78
N LEU A 71 0.22 -11.25 -11.79
CA LEU A 71 0.41 -10.28 -10.70
C LEU A 71 0.92 -8.94 -11.25
N CYS A 72 0.23 -7.87 -10.91
CA CYS A 72 0.54 -6.49 -11.32
C CYS A 72 1.03 -5.62 -10.16
N GLY A 73 0.57 -5.90 -8.95
CA GLY A 73 0.91 -5.13 -7.76
C GLY A 73 0.06 -5.51 -6.57
N GLY A 74 0.19 -4.75 -5.50
CA GLY A 74 -0.64 -4.90 -4.31
C GLY A 74 -0.36 -3.85 -3.27
N VAL A 75 -1.17 -3.88 -2.21
CA VAL A 75 -1.11 -2.94 -1.09
C VAL A 75 -1.72 -3.57 0.15
N GLY A 76 -1.11 -3.32 1.31
CA GLY A 76 -1.60 -3.74 2.61
C GLY A 76 -2.21 -2.58 3.39
N LEU A 77 -3.10 -2.91 4.31
CA LEU A 77 -3.67 -2.01 5.31
C LEU A 77 -3.63 -2.69 6.67
N ARG A 78 -3.21 -1.98 7.70
CA ARG A 78 -3.23 -2.43 9.09
C ARG A 78 -3.75 -1.36 10.03
N GLN A 79 -4.34 -1.77 11.13
CA GLN A 79 -4.69 -0.85 12.22
C GLN A 79 -3.41 -0.31 12.88
N ILE A 80 -3.43 0.96 13.29
CA ILE A 80 -2.37 1.59 14.07
C ILE A 80 -2.94 2.41 15.24
N GLY A 81 -2.12 2.61 16.27
CA GLY A 81 -2.48 3.40 17.44
C GLY A 81 -3.65 2.85 18.23
N ASP A 82 -4.33 3.71 18.97
CA ASP A 82 -5.52 3.35 19.73
C ASP A 82 -6.67 2.92 18.81
N PRO A 83 -7.23 1.70 18.98
CA PRO A 83 -8.35 1.21 18.17
C PRO A 83 -9.58 2.11 18.17
N GLN A 84 -9.80 2.88 19.23
CA GLN A 84 -10.94 3.81 19.34
C GLN A 84 -10.84 4.99 18.37
N LEU A 85 -9.63 5.37 17.97
CA LEU A 85 -9.38 6.45 17.01
C LEU A 85 -9.65 6.03 15.56
N LYS A 86 -9.78 4.73 15.30
CA LYS A 86 -10.07 4.17 13.97
C LYS A 86 -9.05 4.62 12.91
N PHE A 87 -7.78 4.55 13.25
CA PHE A 87 -6.68 4.85 12.34
C PHE A 87 -6.10 3.58 11.73
N ALA A 88 -5.74 3.66 10.46
CA ALA A 88 -5.03 2.58 9.78
C ALA A 88 -3.85 3.12 8.97
N GLU A 89 -2.89 2.26 8.69
CA GLU A 89 -1.71 2.56 7.91
C GLU A 89 -1.69 1.73 6.61
N VAL A 90 -1.47 2.41 5.50
CA VAL A 90 -1.20 1.77 4.21
C VAL A 90 0.26 1.33 4.15
N LYS A 91 0.49 0.06 3.86
CA LYS A 91 1.83 -0.55 3.82
C LYS A 91 2.07 -1.27 2.50
N ARG A 92 3.33 -1.30 2.07
CA ARG A 92 3.79 -2.16 0.97
C ARG A 92 3.05 -1.94 -0.35
N LEU A 93 2.64 -0.70 -0.67
CA LEU A 93 2.20 -0.38 -2.02
C LEU A 93 3.34 -0.69 -3.00
N TRP A 94 3.09 -1.61 -3.90
CA TRP A 94 4.06 -2.01 -4.92
C TRP A 94 3.37 -2.28 -6.24
N VAL A 95 4.00 -1.86 -7.32
CA VAL A 95 3.57 -2.12 -8.70
C VAL A 95 4.74 -2.68 -9.49
N ARG A 96 4.48 -3.73 -10.22
CA ARG A 96 5.45 -4.35 -11.13
C ARG A 96 6.09 -3.28 -12.01
N PRO A 97 7.44 -3.25 -12.14
CA PRO A 97 8.16 -2.15 -12.77
C PRO A 97 7.69 -1.79 -14.18
N ASP A 98 7.36 -2.79 -15.00
CA ASP A 98 6.88 -2.61 -16.37
C ASP A 98 5.47 -2.01 -16.47
N LEU A 99 4.70 -2.02 -15.39
CA LEU A 99 3.33 -1.46 -15.30
C LEU A 99 3.28 -0.12 -14.53
N ARG A 100 4.43 0.42 -14.14
CA ARG A 100 4.47 1.73 -13.49
C ARG A 100 4.06 2.82 -14.45
N ARG A 101 3.45 3.88 -13.91
CA ARG A 101 2.84 4.99 -14.67
C ARG A 101 1.65 4.61 -15.54
N ALA A 102 1.18 3.36 -15.44
CA ALA A 102 -0.06 2.88 -16.05
C ALA A 102 -1.32 3.12 -15.19
N GLY A 103 -1.22 3.83 -14.05
CA GLY A 103 -2.35 4.07 -13.16
C GLY A 103 -2.62 2.97 -12.14
N VAL A 104 -1.89 1.84 -12.14
CA VAL A 104 -2.13 0.70 -11.23
C VAL A 104 -2.02 1.12 -9.75
N ALA A 105 -1.04 1.95 -9.39
CA ALA A 105 -0.88 2.43 -8.01
C ALA A 105 -2.08 3.27 -7.56
N ALA A 106 -2.58 4.17 -8.42
CA ALA A 106 -3.76 4.98 -8.11
C ALA A 106 -4.99 4.10 -7.84
N ARG A 107 -5.21 3.08 -8.66
CA ARG A 107 -6.32 2.13 -8.48
C ARG A 107 -6.20 1.32 -7.19
N LEU A 108 -5.00 0.85 -6.86
CA LEU A 108 -4.74 0.16 -5.59
C LEU A 108 -5.03 1.06 -4.39
N MET A 109 -4.65 2.34 -4.47
CA MET A 109 -4.93 3.32 -3.41
C MET A 109 -6.42 3.61 -3.30
N ASP A 110 -7.14 3.81 -4.41
CA ASP A 110 -8.59 4.01 -4.41
C ASP A 110 -9.32 2.82 -3.77
N GLU A 111 -8.92 1.60 -4.12
CA GLU A 111 -9.51 0.38 -3.56
C GLU A 111 -9.20 0.19 -2.07
N VAL A 112 -7.96 0.42 -1.62
CA VAL A 112 -7.62 0.30 -0.19
C VAL A 112 -8.34 1.35 0.65
N GLU A 113 -8.54 2.58 0.13
CA GLU A 113 -9.33 3.61 0.79
C GLU A 113 -10.81 3.21 0.90
N GLN A 114 -11.39 2.60 -0.13
CA GLN A 114 -12.76 2.09 -0.08
C GLN A 114 -12.90 0.96 0.95
N ARG A 115 -11.97 0.00 0.97
CA ARG A 115 -11.95 -1.08 1.97
C ARG A 115 -11.81 -0.51 3.38
N ALA A 116 -10.94 0.47 3.58
CA ALA A 116 -10.76 1.12 4.87
C ALA A 116 -12.06 1.77 5.38
N ARG A 117 -12.82 2.45 4.50
CA ARG A 117 -14.15 2.98 4.85
C ARG A 117 -15.13 1.89 5.28
N VAL A 118 -15.18 0.78 4.54
CA VAL A 118 -16.05 -0.36 4.86
C VAL A 118 -15.65 -1.00 6.20
N MET A 119 -14.36 -1.06 6.51
CA MET A 119 -13.83 -1.54 7.78
C MET A 119 -14.07 -0.57 8.94
N GLY A 120 -14.55 0.65 8.67
CA GLY A 120 -14.89 1.65 9.67
C GLY A 120 -13.72 2.53 10.11
N TYR A 121 -12.63 2.55 9.37
CA TYR A 121 -11.54 3.49 9.60
C TYR A 121 -11.96 4.92 9.24
N ALA A 122 -11.49 5.89 10.02
CA ALA A 122 -11.81 7.30 9.83
C ALA A 122 -10.68 8.06 9.13
N GLN A 123 -9.44 7.59 9.29
CA GLN A 123 -8.26 8.27 8.77
C GLN A 123 -7.16 7.27 8.46
N LEU A 124 -6.48 7.52 7.37
CA LEU A 124 -5.34 6.72 6.91
C LEU A 124 -4.04 7.48 7.07
N TYR A 125 -3.00 6.72 7.31
CA TYR A 125 -1.62 7.17 7.37
C TYR A 125 -0.75 6.31 6.46
N LEU A 126 0.36 6.86 6.02
CA LEU A 126 1.44 6.13 5.37
C LEU A 126 2.76 6.86 5.54
N GLU A 127 3.84 6.12 5.40
CA GLU A 127 5.17 6.71 5.29
C GLU A 127 5.92 6.17 4.08
N THR A 128 6.83 6.98 3.56
CA THR A 128 7.77 6.61 2.50
C THR A 128 9.13 7.23 2.77
N GLY A 129 10.18 6.61 2.30
CA GLY A 129 11.53 7.10 2.56
C GLY A 129 12.10 7.99 1.45
N PRO A 130 13.23 8.68 1.71
CA PRO A 130 13.84 9.62 0.77
C PRO A 130 14.35 8.98 -0.52
N ALA A 131 14.64 7.67 -0.53
CA ALA A 131 15.04 6.94 -1.73
C ALA A 131 13.85 6.53 -2.64
N GLN A 132 12.64 7.04 -2.35
CA GLN A 132 11.43 6.82 -3.13
C GLN A 132 10.82 8.15 -3.61
N PRO A 133 11.54 8.97 -4.41
CA PRO A 133 11.07 10.29 -4.83
C PRO A 133 9.77 10.23 -5.64
N GLU A 134 9.53 9.15 -6.38
CA GLU A 134 8.28 8.91 -7.10
C GLU A 134 7.08 8.76 -6.16
N ALA A 135 7.24 8.10 -5.01
CA ALA A 135 6.19 7.96 -3.99
C ALA A 135 5.92 9.32 -3.31
N ILE A 136 6.97 10.04 -2.94
CA ILE A 136 6.86 11.38 -2.34
C ILE A 136 6.06 12.32 -3.26
N ALA A 137 6.27 12.24 -4.58
CA ALA A 137 5.56 13.05 -5.56
C ALA A 137 4.15 12.53 -5.88
N PHE A 138 3.88 11.24 -5.66
CA PHE A 138 2.61 10.59 -5.97
C PHE A 138 1.52 10.96 -4.97
N TYR A 139 1.79 10.82 -3.67
CA TYR A 139 0.76 10.96 -2.64
C TYR A 139 0.06 12.32 -2.62
N PRO A 140 0.74 13.49 -2.72
CA PRO A 140 0.06 14.78 -2.76
C PRO A 140 -0.86 14.97 -3.99
N LYS A 141 -0.58 14.29 -5.10
CA LYS A 141 -1.44 14.33 -6.30
C LYS A 141 -2.73 13.51 -6.13
N HIS A 142 -2.81 12.70 -5.10
CA HIS A 142 -3.94 11.86 -4.76
C HIS A 142 -4.56 12.26 -3.42
N ASP A 143 -4.52 13.56 -3.08
CA ASP A 143 -5.14 14.18 -1.91
C ASP A 143 -4.61 13.71 -0.55
N TRP A 144 -3.40 13.15 -0.52
CA TRP A 144 -2.71 12.85 0.71
C TRP A 144 -1.96 14.07 1.21
N ILE A 145 -2.15 14.42 2.48
CA ILE A 145 -1.57 15.60 3.12
C ILE A 145 -0.33 15.20 3.89
N ARG A 146 0.77 15.93 3.68
CA ARG A 146 2.01 15.71 4.43
C ARG A 146 1.83 16.12 5.88
N VAL A 147 2.34 15.29 6.81
CA VAL A 147 2.32 15.53 8.26
C VAL A 147 3.70 15.26 8.86
N GLU A 148 3.96 15.91 10.01
CA GLU A 148 5.22 15.73 10.74
C GLU A 148 5.17 14.54 11.70
N LEU A 149 3.98 14.21 12.22
CA LEU A 149 3.81 13.21 13.26
C LEU A 149 2.86 12.09 12.82
N PHE A 150 3.15 10.88 13.28
CA PHE A 150 2.24 9.75 13.27
C PHE A 150 1.46 9.67 14.57
N PRO A 151 0.35 8.89 14.60
CA PRO A 151 -0.40 8.61 15.82
C PRO A 151 0.50 8.02 16.92
N GLU A 152 0.22 8.39 18.15
CA GLU A 152 0.92 7.83 19.30
C GLU A 152 0.84 6.30 19.31
N GLY A 153 1.95 5.65 19.62
CA GLY A 153 2.09 4.18 19.62
C GLY A 153 2.28 3.54 18.25
N ALA A 154 2.20 4.32 17.16
CA ALA A 154 2.55 3.80 15.84
C ALA A 154 4.06 3.89 15.59
N TYR A 155 4.64 2.81 15.07
CA TYR A 155 6.04 2.81 14.67
C TYR A 155 6.26 3.66 13.42
N THR A 156 7.34 4.42 13.39
CA THR A 156 7.72 5.27 12.26
C THR A 156 9.25 5.40 12.17
N HIS A 157 9.76 5.60 10.96
CA HIS A 157 11.18 5.85 10.72
C HIS A 157 11.51 7.33 10.85
N GLU A 158 12.67 7.67 11.43
CA GLU A 158 13.09 9.06 11.67
C GLU A 158 13.13 9.88 10.37
N ALA A 159 13.71 9.34 9.32
CA ALA A 159 13.88 10.02 8.02
C ALA A 159 12.67 9.89 7.07
N ALA A 160 11.53 9.38 7.53
CA ALA A 160 10.37 9.15 6.67
C ALA A 160 9.60 10.42 6.34
N TYR A 161 9.06 10.44 5.14
CA TYR A 161 8.01 11.38 4.71
C TYR A 161 6.66 10.76 5.05
N ARG A 162 5.89 11.46 5.89
CA ARG A 162 4.62 10.97 6.43
C ARG A 162 3.46 11.67 5.79
N PHE A 163 2.42 10.93 5.48
CA PHE A 163 1.20 11.45 4.87
C PHE A 163 -0.03 10.90 5.58
N THR A 164 -1.11 11.66 5.51
CA THR A 164 -2.41 11.27 6.03
C THR A 164 -3.53 11.64 5.07
N LYS A 165 -4.63 10.91 5.17
CA LYS A 165 -5.89 11.20 4.44
C LYS A 165 -7.07 10.87 5.32
N ILE A 166 -8.00 11.83 5.46
CA ILE A 166 -9.30 11.62 6.09
C ILE A 166 -10.21 10.92 5.09
N LEU A 167 -10.94 9.89 5.52
CA LEU A 167 -11.77 9.05 4.66
C LEU A 167 -13.21 9.57 4.49
#